data_9be01f3ef98ba96ceb701a1903b3903c
#
_entry.id   9be01f3ef98ba96ceb701a1903b3903c
#
_cell.length_a   1.000
_cell.length_b   1.000
_cell.length_c   1.000
_cell.angle_alpha   90.00
_cell.angle_beta   90.00
_cell.angle_gamma   90.00
#
_symmetry.space_group_name_H-M   'P 1'
#
loop_
_entity.id
_entity.type
_entity.pdbx_description
1 polymer ?
#
loop_
_entity_poly.entity_id
_entity_poly.type
_entity_poly.pdbx_seq_one_letter_code
_entity_poly.pdbx_strand_id
1 'polypeptide(L)'
;MAFYTKALDDFYEWKSTDKKVFRKIKDLIKEITRSPFEGIGKPEPLKHELSGYWSRRITDEHRLVYKISDNTLYILSCKEHYK
;
A
#
# COMPACT_ATOMS: atom_id res chain seq x y z
N MET A 1 6.61 5.55 -9.56
CA MET A 1 6.28 4.63 -8.48
C MET A 1 7.42 3.65 -8.23
N ALA A 2 7.73 3.41 -6.98
CA ALA A 2 8.80 2.50 -6.60
C ALA A 2 8.33 1.54 -5.51
N PHE A 3 8.80 0.30 -5.57
CA PHE A 3 8.51 -0.71 -4.56
C PHE A 3 9.78 -1.04 -3.79
N TYR A 4 9.67 -1.16 -2.47
CA TYR A 4 10.71 -1.81 -1.69
C TYR A 4 10.69 -3.30 -2.07
N THR A 5 11.84 -3.96 -1.97
CA THR A 5 11.98 -5.36 -2.41
C THR A 5 10.89 -6.28 -1.81
N LYS A 6 10.65 -6.17 -0.50
CA LYS A 6 9.62 -6.98 0.15
C LYS A 6 8.24 -6.73 -0.45
N ALA A 7 7.92 -5.48 -0.70
CA ALA A 7 6.61 -5.12 -1.26
C ALA A 7 6.44 -5.68 -2.67
N LEU A 8 7.50 -5.65 -3.46
CA LEU A 8 7.46 -6.19 -4.81
C LEU A 8 7.24 -7.70 -4.78
N ASP A 9 7.93 -8.40 -3.87
CA ASP A 9 7.74 -9.84 -3.70
C ASP A 9 6.31 -10.16 -3.28
N ASP A 10 5.77 -9.41 -2.33
CA ASP A 10 4.38 -9.58 -1.88
C ASP A 10 3.40 -9.37 -3.02
N PHE A 11 3.64 -8.33 -3.82
CA PHE A 11 2.77 -7.98 -4.94
C PHE A 11 2.70 -9.11 -5.97
N TYR A 12 3.84 -9.67 -6.33
CA TYR A 12 3.88 -10.80 -7.25
C TYR A 12 3.29 -12.07 -6.64
N GLU A 13 3.46 -12.27 -5.36
CA GLU A 13 2.83 -13.40 -4.67
C GLU A 13 1.31 -13.31 -4.75
N TRP A 14 0.74 -12.12 -4.51
CA TRP A 14 -0.69 -11.91 -4.63
C TRP A 14 -1.20 -12.22 -6.04
N LYS A 15 -0.42 -11.86 -7.05
CA LYS A 15 -0.79 -12.14 -8.44
C LYS A 15 -1.04 -13.62 -8.68
N SER A 16 -0.27 -14.49 -8.03
CA SER A 16 -0.40 -15.94 -8.20
C SER A 16 -1.31 -16.60 -7.19
N THR A 17 -1.55 -16.00 -6.03
CA THR A 17 -2.32 -16.65 -4.95
C THR A 17 -3.73 -16.11 -4.79
N ASP A 18 -3.97 -14.83 -5.05
CA ASP A 18 -5.29 -14.22 -4.87
C ASP A 18 -5.46 -13.02 -5.81
N LYS A 19 -6.11 -13.28 -6.92
CA LYS A 19 -6.30 -12.25 -7.96
C LYS A 19 -7.20 -11.11 -7.51
N LYS A 20 -8.11 -11.35 -6.58
CA LYS A 20 -8.98 -10.29 -6.06
C LYS A 20 -8.17 -9.29 -5.23
N VAL A 21 -7.29 -9.80 -4.37
CA VAL A 21 -6.39 -8.97 -3.58
C VAL A 21 -5.44 -8.21 -4.50
N PHE A 22 -4.87 -8.89 -5.47
CA PHE A 22 -3.98 -8.28 -6.44
C PHE A 22 -4.66 -7.09 -7.14
N ARG A 23 -5.89 -7.28 -7.60
CA ARG A 23 -6.66 -6.20 -8.25
C ARG A 23 -6.94 -5.06 -7.29
N LYS A 24 -7.31 -5.37 -6.05
CA LYS A 24 -7.57 -4.35 -5.04
C LYS A 24 -6.33 -3.48 -4.80
N ILE A 25 -5.16 -4.11 -4.72
CA ILE A 25 -3.90 -3.38 -4.55
C ILE A 25 -3.66 -2.44 -5.74
N LYS A 26 -3.88 -2.91 -6.96
CA LYS A 26 -3.73 -2.07 -8.15
C LYS A 26 -4.69 -0.87 -8.12
N ASP A 27 -5.93 -1.10 -7.72
CA ASP A 27 -6.92 -0.03 -7.61
C ASP A 27 -6.51 0.99 -6.56
N LEU A 28 -6.00 0.53 -5.42
CA LEU A 28 -5.51 1.42 -4.37
C LEU A 28 -4.33 2.26 -4.85
N ILE A 29 -3.41 1.66 -5.58
CA ILE A 29 -2.25 2.37 -6.13
C ILE A 29 -2.73 3.48 -7.08
N LYS A 30 -3.67 3.20 -7.95
CA LYS A 30 -4.25 4.20 -8.84
C LYS A 30 -4.88 5.34 -8.06
N GLU A 31 -5.64 5.01 -7.04
CA GLU A 31 -6.31 6.01 -6.21
C GLU A 31 -5.31 6.88 -5.44
N ILE A 32 -4.26 6.27 -4.90
CA ILE A 32 -3.21 6.99 -4.19
C ILE A 32 -2.50 7.99 -5.12
N THR A 33 -2.25 7.58 -6.35
CA THR A 33 -1.60 8.44 -7.33
C THR A 33 -2.43 9.70 -7.57
N ARG A 34 -3.74 9.59 -7.50
CA ARG A 34 -4.66 10.69 -7.71
C ARG A 34 -4.95 11.48 -6.43
N SER A 35 -5.11 10.79 -5.32
CA SER A 35 -5.45 11.39 -4.01
C SER A 35 -4.66 10.68 -2.91
N PRO A 36 -3.43 11.13 -2.64
CA PRO A 36 -2.53 10.41 -1.72
C PRO A 36 -3.01 10.25 -0.29
N PHE A 37 -3.85 11.15 0.20
CA PHE A 37 -4.17 11.20 1.63
C PHE A 37 -5.65 11.05 1.94
N GLU A 38 -6.46 10.77 0.93
CA GLU A 38 -7.89 10.55 1.13
C GLU A 38 -8.44 9.60 0.07
N GLY A 39 -9.64 9.06 0.29
CA GLY A 39 -10.28 8.16 -0.65
C GLY A 39 -10.47 6.77 -0.10
N ILE A 40 -10.52 5.77 -1.00
CA ILE A 40 -10.85 4.39 -0.63
C ILE A 40 -9.78 3.74 0.24
N GLY A 41 -10.17 2.76 1.03
CA GLY A 41 -9.26 2.00 1.87
C GLY A 41 -8.91 2.65 3.20
N LYS A 42 -9.62 3.70 3.59
CA LYS A 42 -9.41 4.41 4.86
C LYS A 42 -7.95 4.79 5.07
N PRO A 43 -7.41 5.73 4.27
CA PRO A 43 -6.02 6.16 4.43
C PRO A 43 -5.77 6.72 5.81
N GLU A 44 -4.68 6.28 6.42
CA GLU A 44 -4.34 6.59 7.80
C GLU A 44 -2.84 6.85 7.92
N PRO A 45 -2.44 7.98 8.54
CA PRO A 45 -1.01 8.23 8.76
C PRO A 45 -0.49 7.32 9.87
N LEU A 46 0.70 6.79 9.67
CA LEU A 46 1.35 5.93 10.66
C LEU A 46 2.22 6.76 11.60
N LYS A 47 2.57 6.17 12.72
CA LYS A 47 3.26 6.86 13.82
C LYS A 47 4.59 6.21 14.15
N HIS A 48 5.36 6.86 15.04
CA HIS A 48 6.63 6.34 15.56
C HIS A 48 7.62 6.08 14.43
N GLU A 49 8.15 4.88 14.34
CA GLU A 49 9.15 4.51 13.35
C GLU A 49 8.67 4.62 11.92
N LEU A 50 7.36 4.54 11.71
CA LEU A 50 6.76 4.66 10.39
C LEU A 50 6.14 6.04 10.15
N SER A 51 6.53 7.03 10.94
CA SER A 51 6.10 8.40 10.73
C SER A 51 6.46 8.85 9.31
N GLY A 52 5.50 9.46 8.63
CA GLY A 52 5.67 9.84 7.22
C GLY A 52 5.11 8.80 6.24
N TYR A 53 4.84 7.61 6.71
CA TYR A 53 4.16 6.59 5.92
C TYR A 53 2.67 6.62 6.21
N TRP A 54 1.92 6.07 5.26
CA TRP A 54 0.46 5.94 5.33
C TRP A 54 0.06 4.51 5.07
N SER A 55 -1.12 4.11 5.53
CA SER A 55 -1.65 2.80 5.18
C SER A 55 -3.05 2.92 4.62
N ARG A 56 -3.42 1.99 3.75
CA ARG A 56 -4.78 1.80 3.28
C ARG A 56 -5.15 0.34 3.42
N ARG A 57 -6.40 0.07 3.72
CA ARG A 57 -6.89 -1.31 3.87
C ARG A 57 -6.98 -1.99 2.51
N ILE A 58 -6.40 -3.18 2.42
CA ILE A 58 -6.58 -4.07 1.27
C ILE A 58 -7.72 -5.03 1.63
N THR A 59 -7.59 -5.70 2.79
CA THR A 59 -8.59 -6.56 3.41
C THR A 59 -8.58 -6.26 4.90
N ASP A 60 -9.35 -6.95 5.71
CA ASP A 60 -9.30 -6.80 7.16
C ASP A 60 -7.92 -7.11 7.72
N GLU A 61 -7.21 -8.03 7.09
CA GLU A 61 -5.93 -8.55 7.54
C GLU A 61 -4.72 -7.82 6.95
N HIS A 62 -4.86 -7.30 5.74
CA HIS A 62 -3.73 -6.78 4.97
C HIS A 62 -3.85 -5.29 4.69
N ARG A 63 -2.70 -4.62 4.71
CA ARG A 63 -2.59 -3.18 4.47
C ARG A 63 -1.57 -2.87 3.39
N LEU A 64 -1.84 -1.84 2.63
CA LEU A 64 -0.88 -1.25 1.71
C LEU A 64 -0.22 -0.10 2.46
N VAL A 65 1.09 -0.21 2.71
CA VAL A 65 1.85 0.83 3.39
C VAL A 65 2.72 1.56 2.38
N TYR A 66 2.63 2.89 2.38
CA TYR A 66 3.26 3.70 1.36
C TYR A 66 3.67 5.06 1.90
N LYS A 67 4.48 5.76 1.13
CA LYS A 67 4.77 7.19 1.35
C LYS A 67 4.89 7.89 0.01
N ILE A 68 4.73 9.21 0.04
CA ILE A 68 4.98 10.07 -1.10
C ILE A 68 6.21 10.92 -0.77
N SER A 69 7.19 10.93 -1.64
CA SER A 69 8.41 11.71 -1.47
C SER A 69 8.89 12.13 -2.86
N ASP A 70 9.19 13.41 -3.04
CA ASP A 70 9.65 13.96 -4.32
C ASP A 70 8.74 13.56 -5.49
N ASN A 71 7.44 13.69 -5.30
CA ASN A 71 6.42 13.32 -6.29
C ASN A 71 6.45 11.84 -6.68
N THR A 72 7.08 11.00 -5.87
CA THR A 72 7.16 9.57 -6.13
C THR A 72 6.42 8.80 -5.05
N LEU A 73 5.61 7.83 -5.48
CA LEU A 73 4.95 6.90 -4.58
C LEU A 73 5.89 5.73 -4.29
N TYR A 74 6.17 5.51 -3.02
CA TYR A 74 6.99 4.37 -2.56
C TYR A 74 6.09 3.39 -1.83
N ILE A 75 6.08 2.12 -2.26
CA ILE A 75 5.33 1.06 -1.61
C ILE A 75 6.26 0.29 -0.69
N LEU A 76 6.00 0.37 0.61
CA LEU A 76 6.81 -0.31 1.62
C LEU A 76 6.38 -1.76 1.82
N SER A 77 5.08 -2.01 1.86
CA SER A 77 4.55 -3.36 1.97
C SER A 77 3.11 -3.41 1.48
N CYS A 78 2.65 -4.59 1.09
CA CYS A 78 1.26 -4.81 0.70
C CYS A 78 0.73 -6.14 1.21
N LYS A 79 1.24 -6.57 2.35
CA LYS A 79 0.82 -7.79 3.02
C LYS A 79 0.96 -7.57 4.52
N GLU A 80 0.04 -8.16 5.29
CA GLU A 80 -0.01 -8.05 6.74
C GLU A 80 -0.34 -6.66 7.26
N HIS A 81 -0.33 -6.50 8.54
CA HIS A 81 -0.81 -5.32 9.24
C HIS A 81 0.30 -4.73 10.11
N TYR A 82 0.63 -3.48 9.86
CA TYR A 82 1.57 -2.75 10.71
C TYR A 82 0.81 -2.12 11.88
N LYS A 83 1.34 -2.32 13.05
CA LYS A 83 0.79 -1.75 14.29
C LYS A 83 1.55 -0.52 14.71
#